data_cd7f0d600191507049a43e5da9f05697
#
_entry.id   cd7f0d600191507049a43e5da9f05697
#
_cell.length_a   1.000
_cell.length_b   1.000
_cell.length_c   1.000
_cell.angle_alpha   90.00
_cell.angle_beta   90.00
_cell.angle_gamma   90.00
#
_symmetry.space_group_name_H-M   'P 1'
#
loop_
_entity.id
_entity.type
_entity.pdbx_description
1 polymer ?
#
loop_
_entity_poly.entity_id
_entity_poly.type
_entity_poly.pdbx_seq_one_letter_code
_entity_poly.pdbx_strand_id
1 'polypeptide(L)'
;VTAVEAPISHLRENPFEIAKQQLRRVAAAFDIDSRLVDVLGACKKAVEVSVPVGMDDGTTRVFEGYRVTHNIARGPSKGGIRYHPDVTLDEIKALAMWMTWKCALMGIPFGGAKGGVVVDPKRLSRGELERMTRRYTSEIINEIGPEKDIPAPDVGTDGSVMAWIFDTYSMNKGHSVLGVVTGKPLTIGGSLGREEATARGSLYCIRDAVAKRDGRLDSMTVAVQGFGNVGSYLARLLYEEGATVVAISDSSVALHNAKGIDVAAAFAYKREHGTLSGLR
;
A
#
# COMPACT_ATOMS: atom_id res chain seq x y z
N VAL A 1 -15.93 -19.26 -36.04
CA VAL A 1 -15.43 -18.23 -35.13
C VAL A 1 -14.02 -18.61 -34.74
N THR A 2 -13.04 -18.02 -35.40
CA THR A 2 -11.60 -18.21 -35.17
C THR A 2 -11.16 -17.27 -34.07
N ALA A 3 -10.71 -17.81 -32.94
CA ALA A 3 -10.06 -17.05 -31.89
C ALA A 3 -8.67 -16.63 -32.43
N VAL A 4 -8.43 -15.33 -32.51
CA VAL A 4 -7.10 -14.77 -32.77
C VAL A 4 -6.47 -14.51 -31.40
N GLU A 5 -5.63 -15.43 -30.95
CA GLU A 5 -4.68 -15.16 -29.87
C GLU A 5 -3.57 -14.28 -30.43
N ALA A 6 -3.66 -12.98 -30.18
CA ALA A 6 -2.51 -12.11 -30.33
C ALA A 6 -1.62 -12.27 -29.08
N PRO A 7 -0.30 -12.54 -29.23
CA PRO A 7 0.60 -12.51 -28.11
C PRO A 7 0.77 -11.06 -27.67
N ILE A 8 0.10 -10.67 -26.59
CA ILE A 8 0.37 -9.40 -25.93
C ILE A 8 1.71 -9.59 -25.19
N SER A 9 2.80 -9.29 -25.86
CA SER A 9 4.07 -9.04 -25.19
C SER A 9 3.92 -7.73 -24.40
N HIS A 10 3.41 -7.84 -23.17
CA HIS A 10 3.54 -6.76 -22.23
C HIS A 10 5.03 -6.63 -21.87
N LEU A 11 5.78 -5.85 -22.63
CA LEU A 11 6.91 -5.14 -22.09
C LEU A 11 6.32 -4.30 -20.96
N ARG A 12 6.43 -4.77 -19.70
CA ARG A 12 6.02 -3.98 -18.54
C ARG A 12 6.88 -2.72 -18.59
N GLU A 13 6.28 -1.59 -18.92
CA GLU A 13 6.97 -0.31 -18.84
C GLU A 13 7.54 -0.16 -17.43
N ASN A 14 8.79 0.31 -17.33
CA ASN A 14 9.46 0.49 -16.05
C ASN A 14 8.67 1.51 -15.20
N PRO A 15 8.15 1.13 -14.01
CA PRO A 15 7.31 2.01 -13.21
C PRO A 15 8.01 3.31 -12.81
N PHE A 16 9.33 3.29 -12.61
CA PHE A 16 10.09 4.48 -12.26
C PHE A 16 10.22 5.45 -13.43
N GLU A 17 10.37 4.94 -14.66
CA GLU A 17 10.35 5.77 -15.86
C GLU A 17 8.96 6.40 -16.08
N ILE A 18 7.87 5.66 -15.81
CA ILE A 18 6.51 6.22 -15.85
C ILE A 18 6.38 7.37 -14.85
N ALA A 19 6.83 7.19 -13.62
CA ALA A 19 6.79 8.25 -12.60
C ALA A 19 7.59 9.50 -13.00
N LYS A 20 8.77 9.31 -13.59
CA LYS A 20 9.58 10.42 -14.13
C LYS A 20 8.92 11.10 -15.33
N GLN A 21 8.27 10.35 -16.22
CA GLN A 21 7.52 10.93 -17.35
C GLN A 21 6.35 11.79 -16.86
N GLN A 22 5.62 11.34 -15.82
CA GLN A 22 4.56 12.14 -15.21
C GLN A 22 5.10 13.48 -14.68
N LEU A 23 6.23 13.45 -13.96
CA LEU A 23 6.91 14.65 -13.49
C LEU A 23 7.29 15.59 -14.64
N ARG A 24 7.92 15.07 -15.71
CA ARG A 24 8.33 15.88 -16.88
C ARG A 24 7.13 16.52 -17.58
N ARG A 25 6.00 15.80 -17.70
CA ARG A 25 4.76 16.35 -18.29
C ARG A 25 4.24 17.54 -17.49
N VAL A 26 4.20 17.41 -16.15
CA VAL A 26 3.78 18.50 -15.26
C VAL A 26 4.76 19.66 -15.34
N ALA A 27 6.05 19.38 -15.32
CA ALA A 27 7.10 20.41 -15.42
C ALA A 27 6.99 21.23 -16.71
N ALA A 28 6.74 20.58 -17.85
CA ALA A 28 6.54 21.25 -19.13
C ALA A 28 5.25 22.10 -19.17
N ALA A 29 4.17 21.64 -18.51
CA ALA A 29 2.91 22.38 -18.47
C ALA A 29 2.96 23.63 -17.59
N PHE A 30 3.85 23.69 -16.60
CA PHE A 30 3.96 24.78 -15.63
C PHE A 30 5.30 25.52 -15.71
N ASP A 31 6.10 25.31 -16.76
CA ASP A 31 7.42 25.93 -16.97
C ASP A 31 8.35 25.83 -15.73
N ILE A 32 8.42 24.63 -15.14
CA ILE A 32 9.24 24.38 -13.95
C ILE A 32 10.72 24.26 -14.38
N ASP A 33 11.62 24.93 -13.64
CA ASP A 33 13.07 24.86 -13.86
C ASP A 33 13.57 23.40 -13.97
N SER A 34 14.29 23.11 -15.04
CA SER A 34 14.79 21.76 -15.34
C SER A 34 15.70 21.20 -14.23
N ARG A 35 16.47 22.06 -13.55
CA ARG A 35 17.32 21.68 -12.42
C ARG A 35 16.49 21.13 -11.25
N LEU A 36 15.33 21.72 -11.01
CA LEU A 36 14.39 21.22 -9.99
C LEU A 36 13.77 19.89 -10.43
N VAL A 37 13.45 19.75 -11.72
CA VAL A 37 12.94 18.48 -12.29
C VAL A 37 13.96 17.35 -12.12
N ASP A 38 15.23 17.61 -12.36
CA ASP A 38 16.30 16.63 -12.16
C ASP A 38 16.41 16.17 -10.69
N VAL A 39 16.37 17.13 -9.77
CA VAL A 39 16.37 16.82 -8.30
C VAL A 39 15.13 16.02 -7.90
N LEU A 40 13.95 16.40 -8.37
CA LEU A 40 12.70 15.72 -8.07
C LEU A 40 12.53 14.39 -8.83
N GLY A 41 13.28 14.18 -9.90
CA GLY A 41 13.31 12.93 -10.66
C GLY A 41 14.23 11.86 -10.07
N ALA A 42 15.02 12.21 -9.05
CA ALA A 42 16.00 11.32 -8.43
C ALA A 42 15.59 10.92 -7.01
N CYS A 43 15.81 9.64 -6.66
CA CYS A 43 15.68 9.22 -5.27
C CYS A 43 16.93 9.63 -4.47
N LYS A 44 16.73 10.18 -3.28
CA LYS A 44 17.81 10.59 -2.39
C LYS A 44 18.70 9.42 -1.95
N LYS A 45 18.07 8.26 -1.67
CA LYS A 45 18.77 7.05 -1.19
C LYS A 45 17.97 5.80 -1.54
N ALA A 46 18.66 4.76 -1.95
CA ALA A 46 18.09 3.41 -2.09
C ALA A 46 19.03 2.44 -1.36
N VAL A 47 18.42 1.56 -0.56
CA VAL A 47 19.11 0.50 0.18
C VAL A 47 18.50 -0.83 -0.25
N GLU A 48 19.37 -1.76 -0.60
CA GLU A 48 19.04 -3.16 -0.91
C GLU A 48 19.66 -4.02 0.18
N VAL A 49 18.90 -4.99 0.68
CA VAL A 49 19.34 -5.85 1.79
C VAL A 49 18.99 -7.31 1.53
N SER A 50 19.86 -8.21 1.97
CA SER A 50 19.60 -9.63 2.05
C SER A 50 18.96 -9.97 3.39
N VAL A 51 17.84 -10.70 3.38
CA VAL A 51 17.04 -11.05 4.56
C VAL A 51 17.07 -12.58 4.75
N PRO A 52 18.10 -13.15 5.40
CA PRO A 52 18.16 -14.57 5.69
C PRO A 52 17.18 -14.94 6.81
N VAL A 53 16.38 -15.98 6.59
CA VAL A 53 15.33 -16.46 7.49
C VAL A 53 15.40 -17.96 7.65
N GLY A 54 15.44 -18.43 8.90
CA GLY A 54 15.23 -19.84 9.21
C GLY A 54 13.76 -20.22 9.00
N MET A 55 13.51 -21.21 8.16
CA MET A 55 12.18 -21.69 7.84
C MET A 55 11.72 -22.75 8.86
N ASP A 56 10.41 -23.03 8.87
CA ASP A 56 9.82 -24.02 9.80
C ASP A 56 10.27 -25.46 9.48
N ASP A 57 10.69 -25.71 8.25
CA ASP A 57 11.24 -27.00 7.80
C ASP A 57 12.75 -27.18 8.14
N GLY A 58 13.36 -26.22 8.84
CA GLY A 58 14.77 -26.23 9.22
C GLY A 58 15.73 -25.71 8.14
N THR A 59 15.24 -25.35 6.96
CA THR A 59 16.05 -24.74 5.90
C THR A 59 16.27 -23.26 6.16
N THR A 60 17.17 -22.64 5.40
CA THR A 60 17.34 -21.17 5.37
C THR A 60 16.98 -20.66 3.99
N ARG A 61 16.10 -19.64 3.94
CA ARG A 61 15.82 -18.89 2.72
C ARG A 61 16.32 -17.47 2.87
N VAL A 62 16.84 -16.91 1.78
CA VAL A 62 17.27 -15.51 1.72
C VAL A 62 16.29 -14.76 0.84
N PHE A 63 15.65 -13.74 1.40
CA PHE A 63 14.75 -12.84 0.68
C PHE A 63 15.49 -11.55 0.35
N GLU A 64 15.10 -10.90 -0.73
CA GLU A 64 15.61 -9.61 -1.16
C GLU A 64 14.67 -8.52 -0.62
N GLY A 65 15.24 -7.49 0.01
CA GLY A 65 14.50 -6.39 0.59
C GLY A 65 15.03 -5.03 0.15
N TYR A 66 14.13 -4.04 0.07
CA TYR A 66 14.45 -2.68 -0.36
C TYR A 66 13.88 -1.64 0.62
N ARG A 67 14.63 -0.54 0.84
CA ARG A 67 14.08 0.69 1.40
C ARG A 67 14.60 1.87 0.60
N VAL A 68 13.67 2.69 0.06
CA VAL A 68 13.99 3.86 -0.75
C VAL A 68 13.43 5.10 -0.10
N THR A 69 14.28 6.10 0.10
CA THR A 69 13.91 7.48 0.43
C THR A 69 13.98 8.31 -0.84
N HIS A 70 12.85 8.86 -1.29
CA HIS A 70 12.82 9.72 -2.46
C HIS A 70 13.21 11.16 -2.09
N ASN A 71 12.52 11.78 -1.15
CA ASN A 71 12.74 13.19 -0.78
C ASN A 71 12.44 13.43 0.69
N ILE A 72 13.14 14.38 1.32
CA ILE A 72 12.97 14.78 2.72
C ILE A 72 12.86 16.30 2.92
N ALA A 73 12.70 17.07 1.84
CA ALA A 73 12.65 18.52 1.91
C ALA A 73 11.49 19.05 2.77
N ARG A 74 10.40 18.28 2.91
CA ARG A 74 9.23 18.62 3.71
C ARG A 74 9.20 18.00 5.11
N GLY A 75 10.21 17.21 5.48
CA GLY A 75 10.30 16.50 6.77
C GLY A 75 10.72 15.05 6.61
N PRO A 76 10.61 14.23 7.67
CA PRO A 76 10.94 12.82 7.63
C PRO A 76 10.24 12.11 6.48
N SER A 77 10.91 11.16 5.83
CA SER A 77 10.27 10.41 4.77
C SER A 77 9.21 9.46 5.33
N LYS A 78 8.17 9.20 4.54
CA LYS A 78 6.99 8.40 4.93
C LYS A 78 6.58 7.48 3.80
N GLY A 79 6.41 6.19 4.11
CA GLY A 79 5.89 5.26 3.10
C GLY A 79 5.74 3.82 3.59
N GLY A 80 4.83 3.08 2.93
CA GLY A 80 4.52 1.69 3.26
C GLY A 80 5.65 0.71 2.98
N ILE A 81 5.52 -0.50 3.54
CA ILE A 81 6.33 -1.66 3.21
C ILE A 81 5.43 -2.68 2.51
N ARG A 82 5.83 -3.10 1.31
CA ARG A 82 5.09 -4.05 0.46
C ARG A 82 5.73 -5.43 0.50
N TYR A 83 4.91 -6.46 0.74
CA TYR A 83 5.32 -7.86 0.59
C TYR A 83 4.60 -8.45 -0.62
N HIS A 84 5.35 -8.66 -1.71
CA HIS A 84 4.80 -9.21 -2.94
C HIS A 84 5.91 -9.89 -3.76
N PRO A 85 5.66 -11.00 -4.47
CA PRO A 85 6.68 -11.67 -5.26
C PRO A 85 7.20 -10.85 -6.44
N ASP A 86 6.41 -9.92 -6.96
CA ASP A 86 6.78 -9.07 -8.09
C ASP A 86 7.43 -7.74 -7.68
N VAL A 87 7.78 -7.55 -6.43
CA VAL A 87 8.47 -6.33 -5.95
C VAL A 87 9.81 -6.18 -6.67
N THR A 88 10.06 -4.99 -7.21
CA THR A 88 11.35 -4.62 -7.81
C THR A 88 11.84 -3.28 -7.26
N LEU A 89 13.15 -3.05 -7.32
CA LEU A 89 13.73 -1.77 -6.88
C LEU A 89 13.12 -0.56 -7.61
N ASP A 90 12.86 -0.68 -8.91
CA ASP A 90 12.28 0.41 -9.69
C ASP A 90 10.81 0.66 -9.35
N GLU A 91 10.03 -0.39 -9.03
CA GLU A 91 8.69 -0.21 -8.46
C GLU A 91 8.76 0.55 -7.12
N ILE A 92 9.67 0.16 -6.23
CA ILE A 92 9.83 0.81 -4.93
C ILE A 92 10.28 2.27 -5.09
N LYS A 93 11.16 2.59 -6.05
CA LYS A 93 11.53 3.99 -6.37
C LYS A 93 10.32 4.80 -6.85
N ALA A 94 9.52 4.26 -7.78
CA ALA A 94 8.30 4.91 -8.26
C ALA A 94 7.33 5.21 -7.11
N LEU A 95 7.06 4.21 -6.29
CA LEU A 95 6.17 4.34 -5.14
C LEU A 95 6.69 5.34 -4.10
N ALA A 96 8.00 5.41 -3.87
CA ALA A 96 8.62 6.40 -2.99
C ALA A 96 8.46 7.83 -3.54
N MET A 97 8.60 8.01 -4.85
CA MET A 97 8.36 9.29 -5.54
C MET A 97 6.89 9.71 -5.38
N TRP A 98 5.94 8.81 -5.65
CA TRP A 98 4.51 9.11 -5.47
C TRP A 98 4.13 9.39 -4.03
N MET A 99 4.82 8.81 -3.04
CA MET A 99 4.63 9.18 -1.64
C MET A 99 5.04 10.63 -1.36
N THR A 100 6.10 11.15 -1.98
CA THR A 100 6.47 12.58 -1.88
C THR A 100 5.34 13.47 -2.40
N TRP A 101 4.81 13.15 -3.59
CA TRP A 101 3.68 13.91 -4.17
C TRP A 101 2.43 13.83 -3.31
N LYS A 102 2.12 12.65 -2.79
CA LYS A 102 0.97 12.41 -1.92
C LYS A 102 1.04 13.23 -0.64
N CYS A 103 2.19 13.25 0.03
CA CYS A 103 2.40 14.06 1.23
C CYS A 103 2.34 15.56 0.93
N ALA A 104 2.90 16.00 -0.19
CA ALA A 104 2.86 17.39 -0.62
C ALA A 104 1.44 17.84 -0.96
N LEU A 105 0.68 17.03 -1.70
CA LEU A 105 -0.72 17.31 -2.07
C LEU A 105 -1.61 17.50 -0.83
N MET A 106 -1.38 16.68 0.20
CA MET A 106 -2.14 16.74 1.46
C MET A 106 -1.62 17.81 2.45
N GLY A 107 -0.57 18.57 2.09
CA GLY A 107 0.01 19.61 2.93
C GLY A 107 0.67 19.11 4.22
N ILE A 108 0.93 17.80 4.36
CA ILE A 108 1.53 17.24 5.58
C ILE A 108 3.07 17.36 5.55
N PRO A 109 3.73 17.51 6.73
CA PRO A 109 5.16 17.80 6.82
C PRO A 109 6.00 16.51 6.72
N PHE A 110 5.83 15.76 5.63
CA PHE A 110 6.56 14.53 5.36
C PHE A 110 7.12 14.50 3.94
N GLY A 111 8.27 13.88 3.80
CA GLY A 111 8.82 13.44 2.53
C GLY A 111 8.23 12.12 2.06
N GLY A 112 8.87 11.49 1.07
CA GLY A 112 8.40 10.22 0.52
C GLY A 112 9.44 9.12 0.63
N ALA A 113 8.96 7.95 1.05
CA ALA A 113 9.72 6.71 1.08
C ALA A 113 8.84 5.51 0.68
N LYS A 114 9.51 4.40 0.40
CA LYS A 114 8.86 3.10 0.21
C LYS A 114 9.80 1.97 0.57
N GLY A 115 9.26 0.88 1.06
CA GLY A 115 9.98 -0.37 1.25
C GLY A 115 9.26 -1.55 0.63
N GLY A 116 9.95 -2.66 0.51
CA GLY A 116 9.36 -3.91 0.08
C GLY A 116 10.30 -5.09 0.29
N VAL A 117 9.72 -6.28 0.31
CA VAL A 117 10.44 -7.55 0.30
C VAL A 117 9.85 -8.41 -0.82
N VAL A 118 10.74 -9.05 -1.59
CA VAL A 118 10.34 -9.98 -2.68
C VAL A 118 9.91 -11.29 -2.04
N VAL A 119 8.62 -11.41 -1.76
CA VAL A 119 8.04 -12.56 -1.07
C VAL A 119 6.55 -12.69 -1.34
N ASP A 120 6.05 -13.92 -1.42
CA ASP A 120 4.62 -14.19 -1.32
C ASP A 120 4.26 -14.48 0.16
N PRO A 121 3.66 -13.52 0.88
CA PRO A 121 3.36 -13.70 2.30
C PRO A 121 2.33 -14.80 2.58
N LYS A 122 1.52 -15.18 1.57
CA LYS A 122 0.54 -16.27 1.69
C LYS A 122 1.18 -17.66 1.75
N ARG A 123 2.45 -17.77 1.33
CA ARG A 123 3.22 -19.01 1.33
C ARG A 123 4.10 -19.17 2.56
N LEU A 124 4.08 -18.22 3.47
CA LEU A 124 4.82 -18.27 4.73
C LEU A 124 3.87 -18.58 5.89
N SER A 125 4.35 -19.33 6.87
CA SER A 125 3.69 -19.41 8.15
C SER A 125 3.75 -18.04 8.87
N ARG A 126 2.90 -17.84 9.86
CA ARG A 126 2.94 -16.61 10.68
C ARG A 126 4.31 -16.42 11.37
N GLY A 127 4.91 -17.51 11.83
CA GLY A 127 6.24 -17.49 12.47
C GLY A 127 7.35 -17.13 11.48
N GLU A 128 7.29 -17.67 10.27
CA GLU A 128 8.24 -17.32 9.19
C GLU A 128 8.11 -15.87 8.77
N LEU A 129 6.86 -15.37 8.63
CA LEU A 129 6.60 -13.97 8.29
C LEU A 129 7.10 -13.02 9.39
N GLU A 130 6.93 -13.38 10.66
CA GLU A 130 7.46 -12.61 11.79
C GLU A 130 8.99 -12.58 11.76
N ARG A 131 9.66 -13.73 11.62
CA ARG A 131 11.12 -13.81 11.55
C ARG A 131 11.68 -12.98 10.39
N MET A 132 11.06 -13.08 9.21
CA MET A 132 11.41 -12.29 8.04
C MET A 132 11.26 -10.78 8.29
N THR A 133 10.13 -10.36 8.84
CA THR A 133 9.87 -8.94 9.16
C THR A 133 10.87 -8.39 10.17
N ARG A 134 11.15 -9.11 11.24
CA ARG A 134 12.14 -8.71 12.25
C ARG A 134 13.53 -8.62 11.66
N ARG A 135 13.91 -9.60 10.83
CA ARG A 135 15.20 -9.57 10.15
C ARG A 135 15.30 -8.40 9.18
N TYR A 136 14.31 -8.18 8.31
CA TYR A 136 14.27 -7.02 7.42
C TYR A 136 14.36 -5.70 8.20
N THR A 137 13.64 -5.59 9.32
CA THR A 137 13.69 -4.40 10.19
C THR A 137 15.10 -4.16 10.72
N SER A 138 15.80 -5.20 11.14
CA SER A 138 17.17 -5.11 11.62
C SER A 138 18.15 -4.63 10.53
N GLU A 139 17.96 -5.09 9.29
CA GLU A 139 18.80 -4.66 8.17
C GLU A 139 18.62 -3.18 7.81
N ILE A 140 17.41 -2.64 7.95
CA ILE A 140 17.12 -1.24 7.66
C ILE A 140 17.08 -0.35 8.92
N ILE A 141 17.52 -0.84 10.07
CA ILE A 141 17.34 -0.19 11.38
C ILE A 141 17.91 1.23 11.44
N ASN A 142 19.00 1.49 10.72
CA ASN A 142 19.67 2.79 10.67
C ASN A 142 18.99 3.77 9.70
N GLU A 143 18.14 3.28 8.84
CA GLU A 143 17.42 4.08 7.83
C GLU A 143 16.10 4.61 8.38
N ILE A 144 15.40 3.83 9.19
CA ILE A 144 14.07 4.15 9.72
C ILE A 144 14.17 4.87 11.07
N GLY A 145 13.09 5.55 11.43
CA GLY A 145 12.95 6.25 12.71
C GLY A 145 11.97 7.42 12.61
N PRO A 146 11.44 7.90 13.75
CA PRO A 146 10.41 8.94 13.75
C PRO A 146 10.85 10.26 13.10
N GLU A 147 12.15 10.56 13.11
CA GLU A 147 12.72 11.79 12.56
C GLU A 147 13.46 11.58 11.22
N LYS A 148 13.47 10.34 10.71
CA LYS A 148 14.19 9.98 9.49
C LYS A 148 13.27 9.47 8.40
N ASP A 149 12.66 8.32 8.68
CA ASP A 149 11.83 7.58 7.73
C ASP A 149 10.85 6.69 8.49
N ILE A 150 9.55 6.88 8.26
CA ILE A 150 8.48 6.28 9.03
C ILE A 150 7.74 5.25 8.14
N PRO A 151 7.93 3.94 8.37
CA PRO A 151 7.18 2.90 7.69
C PRO A 151 5.66 2.94 7.99
N ALA A 152 4.92 2.24 7.14
CA ALA A 152 3.47 2.06 7.25
C ALA A 152 3.05 0.75 6.57
N PRO A 153 1.81 0.26 6.77
CA PRO A 153 1.28 -0.86 6.01
C PRO A 153 1.11 -0.55 4.51
N ASP A 154 1.26 -1.57 3.69
CA ASP A 154 0.97 -1.59 2.26
C ASP A 154 0.49 -2.99 1.84
N VAL A 155 0.49 -3.34 0.56
CA VAL A 155 0.12 -4.66 0.07
C VAL A 155 0.93 -5.76 0.77
N GLY A 156 0.25 -6.78 1.27
CA GLY A 156 0.88 -7.91 1.95
C GLY A 156 1.36 -7.65 3.38
N THR A 157 1.11 -6.45 3.94
CA THR A 157 1.44 -6.10 5.33
C THR A 157 0.25 -5.51 6.07
N ASP A 158 0.21 -5.71 7.37
CA ASP A 158 -0.88 -5.31 8.26
C ASP A 158 -0.39 -4.75 9.61
N GLY A 159 -1.32 -4.60 10.54
CA GLY A 159 -1.02 -4.14 11.89
C GLY A 159 -0.07 -5.06 12.67
N SER A 160 -0.11 -6.37 12.43
CA SER A 160 0.79 -7.33 13.08
C SER A 160 2.23 -7.14 12.59
N VAL A 161 2.41 -6.98 11.29
CA VAL A 161 3.72 -6.66 10.68
C VAL A 161 4.27 -5.36 11.25
N MET A 162 3.43 -4.32 11.39
CA MET A 162 3.83 -3.04 11.98
C MET A 162 4.19 -3.18 13.47
N ALA A 163 3.52 -4.06 14.21
CA ALA A 163 3.86 -4.36 15.59
C ALA A 163 5.25 -5.01 15.71
N TRP A 164 5.60 -5.96 14.84
CA TRP A 164 6.92 -6.58 14.82
C TRP A 164 8.03 -5.59 14.46
N ILE A 165 7.78 -4.64 13.54
CA ILE A 165 8.71 -3.56 13.21
C ILE A 165 8.91 -2.65 14.42
N PHE A 166 7.83 -2.22 15.07
CA PHE A 166 7.87 -1.38 16.27
C PHE A 166 8.67 -2.04 17.39
N ASP A 167 8.36 -3.29 17.68
CA ASP A 167 9.01 -4.08 18.72
C ASP A 167 10.52 -4.24 18.45
N THR A 168 10.89 -4.70 17.26
CA THR A 168 12.29 -4.88 16.86
C THR A 168 13.08 -3.58 16.93
N TYR A 169 12.51 -2.47 16.44
CA TYR A 169 13.17 -1.17 16.52
C TYR A 169 13.33 -0.71 17.96
N SER A 170 12.28 -0.83 18.78
CA SER A 170 12.30 -0.40 20.18
C SER A 170 13.27 -1.21 21.03
N MET A 171 13.38 -2.52 20.81
CA MET A 171 14.40 -3.37 21.46
C MET A 171 15.82 -2.89 21.14
N ASN A 172 16.12 -2.54 19.89
CA ASN A 172 17.42 -1.99 19.50
C ASN A 172 17.73 -0.64 20.14
N LYS A 173 16.69 0.17 20.43
CA LYS A 173 16.85 1.49 21.09
C LYS A 173 16.85 1.41 22.60
N GLY A 174 16.48 0.26 23.19
CA GLY A 174 16.39 0.07 24.63
C GLY A 174 15.17 0.77 25.29
N HIS A 175 14.25 1.33 24.49
CA HIS A 175 13.01 1.94 24.96
C HIS A 175 11.94 1.94 23.85
N SER A 176 10.66 2.08 24.24
CA SER A 176 9.56 2.13 23.29
C SER A 176 9.59 3.40 22.44
N VAL A 177 9.65 3.25 21.10
CA VAL A 177 9.64 4.35 20.13
C VAL A 177 8.36 4.30 19.30
N LEU A 178 7.27 4.81 19.86
CA LEU A 178 5.92 4.75 19.26
C LEU A 178 5.84 5.40 17.87
N GLY A 179 6.64 6.43 17.61
CA GLY A 179 6.64 7.18 16.35
C GLY A 179 7.36 6.49 15.19
N VAL A 180 8.04 5.35 15.40
CA VAL A 180 8.83 4.71 14.34
C VAL A 180 7.99 4.20 13.18
N VAL A 181 6.74 3.81 13.43
CA VAL A 181 5.84 3.22 12.41
C VAL A 181 4.41 3.63 12.66
N THR A 182 3.63 3.78 11.58
CA THR A 182 2.18 3.98 11.66
C THR A 182 1.42 2.72 11.27
N GLY A 183 0.12 2.65 11.60
CA GLY A 183 -0.73 1.51 11.26
C GLY A 183 -0.57 0.30 12.18
N LYS A 184 0.10 0.46 13.32
CA LYS A 184 0.16 -0.56 14.37
C LYS A 184 -1.18 -0.66 15.12
N PRO A 185 -1.45 -1.77 15.84
CA PRO A 185 -2.65 -1.96 16.65
C PRO A 185 -2.88 -0.84 17.66
N LEU A 186 -4.13 -0.55 17.97
CA LEU A 186 -4.53 0.50 18.94
C LEU A 186 -3.89 0.27 20.31
N THR A 187 -3.80 -0.99 20.76
CA THR A 187 -3.23 -1.40 22.04
C THR A 187 -1.77 -1.03 22.25
N ILE A 188 -1.05 -0.77 21.16
CA ILE A 188 0.37 -0.36 21.18
C ILE A 188 0.59 1.02 20.52
N GLY A 189 -0.39 1.92 20.66
CA GLY A 189 -0.29 3.30 20.21
C GLY A 189 -0.65 3.53 18.74
N GLY A 190 -1.50 2.69 18.16
CA GLY A 190 -2.14 2.94 16.87
C GLY A 190 -3.18 4.06 16.96
N SER A 191 -3.59 4.61 15.82
CA SER A 191 -4.59 5.67 15.72
C SER A 191 -5.95 5.12 15.31
N LEU A 192 -7.02 5.58 15.95
CA LEU A 192 -8.40 5.29 15.55
C LEU A 192 -8.66 5.71 14.11
N GLY A 193 -9.50 4.97 13.39
CA GLY A 193 -9.90 5.26 12.01
C GLY A 193 -8.86 4.91 10.94
N ARG A 194 -7.66 4.45 11.30
CA ARG A 194 -6.59 4.16 10.32
C ARG A 194 -6.97 3.06 9.34
N GLU A 195 -7.69 2.03 9.78
CA GLU A 195 -8.07 0.89 8.94
C GLU A 195 -8.93 1.31 7.75
N GLU A 196 -9.89 2.22 7.96
CA GLU A 196 -10.82 2.70 6.93
C GLU A 196 -10.40 4.03 6.29
N ALA A 197 -9.34 4.69 6.78
CA ALA A 197 -8.96 6.04 6.35
C ALA A 197 -8.78 6.18 4.83
N THR A 198 -8.18 5.19 4.17
CA THR A 198 -8.00 5.23 2.70
C THR A 198 -9.34 5.12 1.97
N ALA A 199 -10.23 4.26 2.43
CA ALA A 199 -11.58 4.12 1.89
C ALA A 199 -12.41 5.38 2.11
N ARG A 200 -12.33 6.01 3.29
CA ARG A 200 -13.01 7.29 3.58
C ARG A 200 -12.51 8.41 2.67
N GLY A 201 -11.20 8.51 2.44
CA GLY A 201 -10.65 9.46 1.48
C GLY A 201 -11.20 9.25 0.05
N SER A 202 -11.30 7.99 -0.38
CA SER A 202 -11.92 7.64 -1.66
C SER A 202 -13.40 8.03 -1.70
N LEU A 203 -14.16 7.76 -0.62
CA LEU A 203 -15.57 8.18 -0.51
C LEU A 203 -15.72 9.69 -0.65
N TYR A 204 -14.87 10.49 -0.01
CA TYR A 204 -14.94 11.95 -0.13
C TYR A 204 -14.72 12.43 -1.57
N CYS A 205 -13.76 11.85 -2.28
CA CYS A 205 -13.54 12.13 -3.70
C CYS A 205 -14.73 11.71 -4.56
N ILE A 206 -15.34 10.55 -4.28
CA ILE A 206 -16.52 10.07 -5.00
C ILE A 206 -17.73 11.00 -4.76
N ARG A 207 -17.97 11.40 -3.51
CA ARG A 207 -19.03 12.37 -3.17
C ARG A 207 -18.89 13.67 -3.96
N ASP A 208 -17.68 14.25 -3.97
CA ASP A 208 -17.40 15.48 -4.72
C ASP A 208 -17.59 15.30 -6.23
N ALA A 209 -17.12 14.20 -6.78
CA ALA A 209 -17.27 13.89 -8.20
C ALA A 209 -18.73 13.67 -8.62
N VAL A 210 -19.54 13.04 -7.77
CA VAL A 210 -20.98 12.81 -7.98
C VAL A 210 -21.73 14.15 -7.87
N ALA A 211 -21.43 14.95 -6.83
CA ALA A 211 -22.07 16.25 -6.65
C ALA A 211 -21.80 17.21 -7.80
N LYS A 212 -20.58 17.23 -8.36
CA LYS A 212 -20.23 18.04 -9.55
C LYS A 212 -20.96 17.65 -10.82
N ARG A 213 -21.67 16.53 -10.82
CA ARG A 213 -22.52 16.05 -11.92
C ARG A 213 -24.02 16.11 -11.57
N ASP A 214 -24.38 16.89 -10.55
CA ASP A 214 -25.74 17.00 -10.03
C ASP A 214 -26.36 15.63 -9.63
N GLY A 215 -25.50 14.66 -9.31
CA GLY A 215 -25.89 13.32 -8.90
C GLY A 215 -26.02 13.15 -7.40
N ARG A 216 -26.60 12.01 -6.98
CA ARG A 216 -26.72 11.60 -5.58
C ARG A 216 -26.23 10.16 -5.42
N LEU A 217 -25.49 9.87 -4.36
CA LEU A 217 -24.95 8.52 -4.12
C LEU A 217 -26.05 7.48 -3.93
N ASP A 218 -27.15 7.84 -3.27
CA ASP A 218 -28.29 6.95 -3.01
C ASP A 218 -29.05 6.52 -4.27
N SER A 219 -28.80 7.16 -5.41
CA SER A 219 -29.34 6.79 -6.72
C SER A 219 -28.34 6.04 -7.61
N MET A 220 -27.11 5.82 -7.12
CA MET A 220 -26.04 5.21 -7.92
C MET A 220 -25.96 3.69 -7.74
N THR A 221 -25.62 3.00 -8.84
CA THR A 221 -25.10 1.64 -8.79
C THR A 221 -23.59 1.67 -8.90
N VAL A 222 -22.91 0.87 -8.07
CA VAL A 222 -21.44 0.85 -8.01
C VAL A 222 -20.88 -0.57 -8.11
N ALA A 223 -19.74 -0.69 -8.76
CA ALA A 223 -18.92 -1.90 -8.79
C ALA A 223 -17.57 -1.61 -8.14
N VAL A 224 -17.13 -2.49 -7.25
CA VAL A 224 -15.85 -2.35 -6.53
C VAL A 224 -14.91 -3.48 -6.92
N GLN A 225 -13.89 -3.16 -7.71
CA GLN A 225 -12.84 -4.10 -8.07
C GLN A 225 -11.77 -4.14 -6.97
N GLY A 226 -11.58 -5.33 -6.38
CA GLY A 226 -10.68 -5.56 -5.26
C GLY A 226 -11.39 -5.39 -3.91
N PHE A 227 -11.70 -6.51 -3.23
CA PHE A 227 -12.34 -6.54 -1.91
C PHE A 227 -11.30 -6.83 -0.81
N GLY A 228 -10.16 -6.09 -0.87
CA GLY A 228 -9.10 -6.07 0.13
C GLY A 228 -9.29 -4.93 1.14
N ASN A 229 -8.18 -4.48 1.78
CA ASN A 229 -8.21 -3.48 2.85
C ASN A 229 -8.92 -2.16 2.48
N VAL A 230 -8.80 -1.69 1.25
CA VAL A 230 -9.45 -0.45 0.81
C VAL A 230 -10.85 -0.73 0.27
N GLY A 231 -10.97 -1.66 -0.68
CA GLY A 231 -12.23 -1.88 -1.40
C GLY A 231 -13.35 -2.43 -0.52
N SER A 232 -13.05 -3.28 0.47
CA SER A 232 -14.07 -3.79 1.39
C SER A 232 -14.66 -2.69 2.27
N TYR A 233 -13.82 -1.82 2.83
CA TYR A 233 -14.31 -0.65 3.58
C TYR A 233 -15.00 0.37 2.67
N LEU A 234 -14.51 0.59 1.44
CA LEU A 234 -15.15 1.50 0.50
C LEU A 234 -16.56 1.01 0.09
N ALA A 235 -16.69 -0.29 -0.22
CA ALA A 235 -17.99 -0.88 -0.54
C ALA A 235 -18.99 -0.69 0.60
N ARG A 236 -18.53 -0.93 1.86
CA ARG A 236 -19.36 -0.71 3.05
C ARG A 236 -19.78 0.74 3.20
N LEU A 237 -18.84 1.68 3.09
CA LEU A 237 -19.09 3.11 3.21
C LEU A 237 -20.05 3.63 2.12
N LEU A 238 -19.91 3.15 0.87
CA LEU A 238 -20.83 3.49 -0.22
C LEU A 238 -22.23 2.92 0.02
N TYR A 239 -22.31 1.70 0.53
CA TYR A 239 -23.59 1.08 0.91
C TYR A 239 -24.27 1.86 2.06
N GLU A 240 -23.53 2.28 3.08
CA GLU A 240 -24.03 3.12 4.18
C GLU A 240 -24.53 4.50 3.69
N GLU A 241 -23.99 5.03 2.59
CA GLU A 241 -24.47 6.25 1.90
C GLU A 241 -25.68 6.02 0.97
N GLY A 242 -26.19 4.79 0.91
CA GLY A 242 -27.37 4.44 0.13
C GLY A 242 -27.08 3.98 -1.30
N ALA A 243 -25.82 3.90 -1.74
CA ALA A 243 -25.50 3.39 -3.06
C ALA A 243 -25.78 1.89 -3.18
N THR A 244 -26.28 1.44 -4.34
CA THR A 244 -26.48 0.02 -4.62
C THR A 244 -25.19 -0.62 -5.11
N VAL A 245 -24.52 -1.41 -4.27
CA VAL A 245 -23.31 -2.14 -4.67
C VAL A 245 -23.72 -3.37 -5.46
N VAL A 246 -23.56 -3.34 -6.78
CA VAL A 246 -23.99 -4.43 -7.67
C VAL A 246 -22.88 -5.44 -7.99
N ALA A 247 -21.62 -5.07 -7.82
CA ALA A 247 -20.52 -5.99 -8.05
C ALA A 247 -19.36 -5.74 -7.09
N ILE A 248 -18.73 -6.83 -6.64
CA ILE A 248 -17.47 -6.82 -5.88
C ILE A 248 -16.57 -7.93 -6.40
N SER A 249 -15.24 -7.78 -6.31
CA SER A 249 -14.33 -8.85 -6.67
C SER A 249 -13.11 -8.90 -5.76
N ASP A 250 -12.55 -10.09 -5.57
CA ASP A 250 -11.22 -10.26 -5.03
C ASP A 250 -10.30 -10.98 -6.03
N SER A 251 -9.13 -11.44 -5.59
CA SER A 251 -8.18 -12.18 -6.45
C SER A 251 -8.69 -13.55 -6.88
N SER A 252 -9.79 -14.05 -6.32
CA SER A 252 -10.30 -15.41 -6.53
C SER A 252 -11.60 -15.42 -7.35
N VAL A 253 -12.46 -14.43 -7.16
CA VAL A 253 -13.81 -14.41 -7.74
C VAL A 253 -14.35 -12.98 -7.89
N ALA A 254 -15.21 -12.81 -8.87
CA ALA A 254 -16.10 -11.63 -9.00
C ALA A 254 -17.55 -12.06 -8.74
N LEU A 255 -18.25 -11.31 -7.91
CA LEU A 255 -19.67 -11.50 -7.59
C LEU A 255 -20.47 -10.36 -8.18
N HIS A 256 -21.63 -10.67 -8.75
CA HIS A 256 -22.55 -9.69 -9.33
C HIS A 256 -23.98 -10.00 -8.92
N ASN A 257 -24.69 -8.96 -8.50
CA ASN A 257 -26.14 -9.00 -8.27
C ASN A 257 -26.76 -7.65 -8.67
N ALA A 258 -27.54 -7.63 -9.74
CA ALA A 258 -28.19 -6.41 -10.24
C ALA A 258 -29.14 -5.74 -9.21
N LYS A 259 -29.63 -6.50 -8.22
CA LYS A 259 -30.48 -5.98 -7.13
C LYS A 259 -29.67 -5.44 -5.94
N GLY A 260 -28.37 -5.53 -6.00
CA GLY A 260 -27.45 -5.20 -4.91
C GLY A 260 -26.93 -6.43 -4.17
N ILE A 261 -25.70 -6.32 -3.70
CA ILE A 261 -25.01 -7.32 -2.87
C ILE A 261 -25.19 -6.92 -1.41
N ASP A 262 -25.43 -7.88 -0.53
CA ASP A 262 -25.31 -7.68 0.91
C ASP A 262 -23.83 -7.49 1.27
N VAL A 263 -23.44 -6.21 1.34
CA VAL A 263 -22.06 -5.83 1.60
C VAL A 263 -21.61 -6.21 3.03
N ALA A 264 -22.56 -6.19 4.00
CA ALA A 264 -22.24 -6.55 5.37
C ALA A 264 -21.93 -8.05 5.48
N ALA A 265 -22.75 -8.90 4.86
CA ALA A 265 -22.51 -10.34 4.76
C ALA A 265 -21.19 -10.64 4.03
N ALA A 266 -20.94 -9.97 2.90
CA ALA A 266 -19.70 -10.13 2.13
C ALA A 266 -18.46 -9.73 2.93
N PHE A 267 -18.54 -8.64 3.71
CA PHE A 267 -17.46 -8.17 4.57
C PHE A 267 -17.16 -9.17 5.70
N ALA A 268 -18.20 -9.68 6.38
CA ALA A 268 -18.04 -10.67 7.43
C ALA A 268 -17.45 -11.98 6.88
N TYR A 269 -17.99 -12.48 5.77
CA TYR A 269 -17.50 -13.68 5.09
C TYR A 269 -16.02 -13.58 4.70
N LYS A 270 -15.64 -12.45 4.09
CA LYS A 270 -14.24 -12.20 3.69
C LYS A 270 -13.28 -12.18 4.88
N ARG A 271 -13.70 -11.62 6.01
CA ARG A 271 -12.88 -11.60 7.25
C ARG A 271 -12.68 -13.00 7.83
N GLU A 272 -13.69 -13.84 7.76
CA GLU A 272 -13.66 -15.21 8.30
C GLU A 272 -12.87 -16.17 7.38
N HIS A 273 -13.09 -16.10 6.06
CA HIS A 273 -12.58 -17.06 5.09
C HIS A 273 -11.38 -16.58 4.27
N GLY A 274 -11.01 -15.31 4.36
CA GLY A 274 -9.91 -14.72 3.57
C GLY A 274 -10.21 -14.56 2.08
N THR A 275 -11.36 -15.02 1.59
CA THR A 275 -11.78 -14.99 0.18
C THR A 275 -13.28 -14.74 0.06
N LEU A 276 -13.73 -14.24 -1.11
CA LEU A 276 -15.15 -14.17 -1.47
C LEU A 276 -15.67 -15.46 -2.11
N SER A 277 -14.77 -16.39 -2.44
CA SER A 277 -15.15 -17.66 -3.05
C SER A 277 -16.01 -18.49 -2.09
N GLY A 278 -17.20 -18.89 -2.55
CA GLY A 278 -18.19 -19.63 -1.76
C GLY A 278 -19.27 -18.76 -1.10
N LEU A 279 -19.16 -17.43 -1.13
CA LEU A 279 -20.28 -16.55 -0.74
C LEU A 279 -21.44 -16.72 -1.73
N ARG A 280 -22.65 -16.94 -1.20
CA ARG A 280 -23.88 -17.18 -1.98
C ARG A 280 -24.86 -16.03 -1.80
#